data_af24a01641da61bdc4b859f4b4dcbc42
#
_entry.id   af24a01641da61bdc4b859f4b4dcbc42
#
_cell.length_a   1.000
_cell.length_b   1.000
_cell.length_c   1.000
_cell.angle_alpha   90.00
_cell.angle_beta   90.00
_cell.angle_gamma   90.00
#
_symmetry.space_group_name_H-M   'P 1'
#
loop_
_entity.id
_entity.type
_entity.pdbx_description
1 polymer ?
#
loop_
_entity_poly.entity_id
_entity_poly.type
_entity_poly.pdbx_seq_one_letter_code
_entity_poly.pdbx_strand_id
1 'polypeptide(L)'
;MNDHGVTSNRRQFVGTLSLATMASLLGVGADPVAAEPPPETTRIRLVRIPSICRAPQYVADELLRGQGFTEIEYVRKAGGGASVAALAKGEADISMNYSGPVIVRLDAGDPLVVLAGIHVGCFELFGTDRVRSIRDLKDKTVAVVELNGSEHVFLNSMAAYVGLNPRKDIHFVAHPVAESIELLAAGKIDAFLGFPPIPQELRARRIGHSVVNSTLDRPWSQYFCCLATAHRDFVRRHPVATKRALRAMLMANSICALEPDRVARHLVDNGFATRYEYALQTLKDIPYGRWREYQPEDTLRFYALRLHEAGIIKASPTRIISQGTDWRFLNELKAELRG
;
A
#
# COMPACT_ATOMS: atom_id res chain seq x y z
N MET A 1 -43.97 52.22 60.62
CA MET A 1 -43.01 51.30 61.28
C MET A 1 -42.44 50.34 60.29
N ASN A 2 -41.08 50.38 60.14
CA ASN A 2 -40.14 49.47 59.44
C ASN A 2 -40.31 49.36 57.90
N ASP A 3 -39.63 50.04 57.12
CA ASP A 3 -38.26 50.16 56.65
C ASP A 3 -37.51 48.78 56.52
N HIS A 4 -37.28 48.31 55.30
CA HIS A 4 -36.20 47.44 54.97
C HIS A 4 -35.72 47.73 53.52
N GLY A 5 -34.57 48.39 53.49
CA GLY A 5 -33.85 48.73 52.26
C GLY A 5 -33.25 47.50 51.56
N VAL A 6 -33.28 47.57 50.23
CA VAL A 6 -32.56 46.60 49.37
C VAL A 6 -31.19 47.18 49.10
N THR A 7 -30.17 46.56 49.69
CA THR A 7 -28.76 46.85 49.40
C THR A 7 -28.33 46.15 48.12
N SER A 8 -28.10 46.93 47.08
CA SER A 8 -27.48 46.47 45.82
C SER A 8 -26.02 46.11 46.06
N ASN A 9 -25.66 44.88 45.74
CA ASN A 9 -24.35 44.27 45.96
C ASN A 9 -23.38 44.67 44.83
N ARG A 10 -22.55 45.67 45.09
CA ARG A 10 -21.52 46.23 44.15
C ARG A 10 -20.38 45.23 43.80
N ARG A 11 -20.45 43.97 44.14
CA ARG A 11 -19.39 43.00 43.93
C ARG A 11 -19.55 42.09 42.68
N GLN A 12 -20.66 42.20 41.95
CA GLN A 12 -20.89 41.33 40.75
C GLN A 12 -20.58 42.04 39.41
N PHE A 13 -20.18 43.31 39.39
CA PHE A 13 -19.95 44.03 38.13
C PHE A 13 -18.49 44.19 37.77
N VAL A 14 -17.54 43.66 38.54
CA VAL A 14 -16.09 43.79 38.25
C VAL A 14 -15.49 42.48 37.74
N GLY A 15 -16.25 41.37 37.74
CA GLY A 15 -15.75 40.02 37.37
C GLY A 15 -15.78 39.66 35.86
N THR A 16 -16.47 40.46 35.02
CA THR A 16 -16.68 40.08 33.63
C THR A 16 -15.92 40.93 32.59
N LEU A 17 -15.13 41.89 33.03
CA LEU A 17 -14.36 42.77 32.13
C LEU A 17 -12.85 42.51 32.09
N SER A 18 -12.33 41.58 32.87
CA SER A 18 -10.87 41.33 32.99
C SER A 18 -10.33 40.13 32.20
N LEU A 19 -11.16 39.36 31.50
CA LEU A 19 -10.70 38.21 30.68
C LEU A 19 -10.64 38.49 29.19
N ALA A 20 -11.23 39.59 28.74
CA ALA A 20 -11.19 39.93 27.31
C ALA A 20 -10.01 40.84 26.91
N THR A 21 -9.29 41.43 27.87
CA THR A 21 -8.23 42.41 27.61
C THR A 21 -6.81 41.89 27.79
N MET A 22 -6.62 40.63 28.27
CA MET A 22 -5.28 40.04 28.36
C MET A 22 -4.90 39.17 27.16
N ALA A 23 -5.83 38.78 26.29
CA ALA A 23 -5.54 38.03 25.08
C ALA A 23 -4.92 38.87 23.94
N SER A 24 -4.98 40.20 24.04
CA SER A 24 -4.48 41.08 23.01
C SER A 24 -3.03 41.59 23.21
N LEU A 25 -2.37 41.18 24.29
CA LEU A 25 -1.02 41.64 24.63
C LEU A 25 0.08 40.60 24.47
N LEU A 26 -0.25 39.39 24.06
CA LEU A 26 0.74 38.34 23.82
C LEU A 26 0.99 38.04 22.35
N GLY A 27 0.61 38.89 21.39
CA GLY A 27 1.09 38.90 19.99
C GLY A 27 1.28 37.50 19.32
N VAL A 28 0.69 36.42 19.87
CA VAL A 28 0.65 35.13 19.24
C VAL A 28 -0.62 35.10 18.42
N GLY A 29 -0.54 35.71 17.24
CA GLY A 29 -1.45 35.40 16.16
C GLY A 29 -1.28 33.93 15.83
N ALA A 30 -2.04 33.06 16.51
CA ALA A 30 -2.35 31.78 15.93
C ALA A 30 -3.18 32.11 14.71
N ASP A 31 -2.54 32.17 13.54
CA ASP A 31 -3.26 32.13 12.28
C ASP A 31 -4.26 30.97 12.41
N PRO A 32 -5.57 31.21 12.23
CA PRO A 32 -6.52 30.12 12.25
C PRO A 32 -6.05 29.16 11.15
N VAL A 33 -5.55 27.98 11.54
CA VAL A 33 -5.26 26.91 10.58
C VAL A 33 -6.55 26.74 9.80
N ALA A 34 -6.57 27.24 8.56
CA ALA A 34 -7.75 27.21 7.73
C ALA A 34 -8.17 25.73 7.63
N ALA A 35 -9.38 25.44 8.08
CA ALA A 35 -9.88 24.06 8.04
C ALA A 35 -9.78 23.56 6.60
N GLU A 36 -9.21 22.37 6.42
CA GLU A 36 -9.08 21.76 5.10
C GLU A 36 -10.46 21.69 4.42
N PRO A 37 -10.61 22.17 3.18
CA PRO A 37 -11.91 22.18 2.50
C PRO A 37 -12.51 20.79 2.38
N PRO A 38 -13.84 20.65 2.26
CA PRO A 38 -14.46 19.35 2.03
C PRO A 38 -13.91 18.71 0.73
N PRO A 39 -13.94 17.37 0.61
CA PRO A 39 -13.51 16.71 -0.61
C PRO A 39 -14.44 17.07 -1.78
N GLU A 40 -13.90 17.21 -2.98
CA GLU A 40 -14.65 17.56 -4.20
C GLU A 40 -15.63 16.46 -4.61
N THR A 41 -15.46 15.24 -4.07
CA THR A 41 -16.36 14.10 -4.26
C THR A 41 -16.46 13.30 -2.97
N THR A 42 -17.65 12.81 -2.68
CA THR A 42 -17.91 11.91 -1.56
C THR A 42 -17.88 10.43 -1.95
N ARG A 43 -17.73 10.15 -3.25
CA ARG A 43 -17.59 8.80 -3.79
C ARG A 43 -16.12 8.48 -4.07
N ILE A 44 -15.71 7.25 -3.72
CA ILE A 44 -14.38 6.73 -4.02
C ILE A 44 -14.47 5.25 -4.41
N ARG A 45 -13.76 4.89 -5.49
CA ARG A 45 -13.68 3.52 -5.98
C ARG A 45 -12.27 2.96 -5.79
N LEU A 46 -12.20 1.84 -5.10
CA LEU A 46 -10.97 1.12 -4.76
C LEU A 46 -10.96 -0.25 -5.47
N VAL A 47 -9.80 -0.85 -5.68
CA VAL A 47 -9.75 -2.21 -6.24
C VAL A 47 -9.57 -3.24 -5.13
N ARG A 48 -10.40 -4.28 -5.13
CA ARG A 48 -10.27 -5.45 -4.26
C ARG A 48 -9.73 -6.65 -5.04
N ILE A 49 -8.67 -7.26 -4.52
CA ILE A 49 -8.15 -8.56 -4.96
C ILE A 49 -7.99 -9.50 -3.75
N PRO A 50 -7.88 -10.82 -3.93
CA PRO A 50 -7.64 -11.77 -2.84
C PRO A 50 -6.19 -11.67 -2.34
N SER A 51 -5.89 -10.63 -1.56
CA SER A 51 -4.55 -10.35 -1.04
C SER A 51 -4.62 -9.69 0.33
N ILE A 52 -4.10 -10.37 1.34
CA ILE A 52 -4.10 -9.89 2.74
C ILE A 52 -3.13 -8.72 2.94
N CYS A 53 -2.03 -8.64 2.18
CA CYS A 53 -1.06 -7.55 2.34
C CYS A 53 -1.63 -6.17 2.03
N ARG A 54 -2.80 -6.08 1.41
CA ARG A 54 -3.56 -4.83 1.21
C ARG A 54 -4.43 -4.44 2.41
N ALA A 55 -4.23 -5.05 3.56
CA ALA A 55 -4.98 -4.77 4.79
C ALA A 55 -5.19 -3.27 5.07
N PRO A 56 -4.19 -2.36 4.91
CA PRO A 56 -4.40 -0.94 5.15
C PRO A 56 -5.54 -0.35 4.31
N GLN A 57 -5.68 -0.75 3.06
CA GLN A 57 -6.79 -0.29 2.22
C GLN A 57 -8.13 -0.85 2.70
N TYR A 58 -8.16 -2.10 3.17
CA TYR A 58 -9.42 -2.77 3.56
C TYR A 58 -9.93 -2.34 4.95
N VAL A 59 -9.06 -1.86 5.82
CA VAL A 59 -9.45 -1.31 7.13
C VAL A 59 -9.59 0.21 7.11
N ALA A 60 -9.35 0.84 5.97
CA ALA A 60 -9.47 2.29 5.83
C ALA A 60 -10.92 2.79 5.75
N ASP A 61 -11.93 1.92 5.64
CA ASP A 61 -13.33 2.33 5.40
C ASP A 61 -13.85 3.36 6.41
N GLU A 62 -13.67 3.12 7.72
CA GLU A 62 -14.09 4.06 8.76
C GLU A 62 -13.31 5.37 8.67
N LEU A 63 -12.01 5.29 8.39
CA LEU A 63 -11.15 6.45 8.21
C LEU A 63 -11.57 7.25 6.97
N LEU A 64 -11.90 6.59 5.86
CA LEU A 64 -12.41 7.23 4.66
C LEU A 64 -13.73 7.96 4.93
N ARG A 65 -14.65 7.35 5.69
CA ARG A 65 -15.89 8.02 6.11
C ARG A 65 -15.60 9.27 6.95
N GLY A 66 -14.65 9.18 7.89
CA GLY A 66 -14.16 10.32 8.67
C GLY A 66 -13.48 11.41 7.82
N GLN A 67 -12.99 11.06 6.63
CA GLN A 67 -12.44 11.99 5.65
C GLN A 67 -13.50 12.59 4.69
N GLY A 68 -14.76 12.22 4.82
CA GLY A 68 -15.89 12.78 4.06
C GLY A 68 -16.37 11.91 2.88
N PHE A 69 -15.91 10.66 2.75
CA PHE A 69 -16.42 9.74 1.74
C PHE A 69 -17.64 8.98 2.27
N THR A 70 -18.79 9.15 1.62
CA THR A 70 -20.04 8.46 1.97
C THR A 70 -20.29 7.23 1.12
N GLU A 71 -19.72 7.18 -0.09
CA GLU A 71 -19.81 6.09 -1.04
C GLU A 71 -18.43 5.47 -1.29
N ILE A 72 -18.17 4.30 -0.69
CA ILE A 72 -16.92 3.57 -0.83
C ILE A 72 -17.22 2.28 -1.58
N GLU A 73 -16.67 2.16 -2.78
CA GLU A 73 -16.92 1.02 -3.67
C GLU A 73 -15.65 0.20 -3.90
N TYR A 74 -15.81 -1.13 -3.93
CA TYR A 74 -14.72 -2.07 -4.24
C TYR A 74 -14.95 -2.75 -5.58
N VAL A 75 -14.15 -2.40 -6.59
CA VAL A 75 -14.09 -3.06 -7.89
C VAL A 75 -13.29 -4.36 -7.74
N ARG A 76 -13.94 -5.52 -7.86
CA ARG A 76 -13.30 -6.82 -7.69
C ARG A 76 -12.49 -7.21 -8.91
N LYS A 77 -11.24 -7.64 -8.70
CA LYS A 77 -10.33 -8.16 -9.74
C LYS A 77 -9.62 -9.42 -9.24
N ALA A 78 -9.15 -10.25 -10.16
CA ALA A 78 -8.54 -11.53 -9.85
C ALA A 78 -7.13 -11.42 -9.25
N GLY A 79 -6.32 -10.44 -9.69
CA GLY A 79 -4.93 -10.30 -9.29
C GLY A 79 -4.37 -8.89 -9.46
N GLY A 80 -3.09 -8.74 -9.17
CA GLY A 80 -2.43 -7.43 -9.15
C GLY A 80 -2.31 -6.78 -10.53
N GLY A 81 -2.06 -7.55 -11.59
CA GLY A 81 -2.05 -7.05 -12.97
C GLY A 81 -3.41 -6.48 -13.38
N ALA A 82 -4.49 -7.24 -13.12
CA ALA A 82 -5.86 -6.80 -13.38
C ALA A 82 -6.26 -5.59 -12.52
N SER A 83 -5.73 -5.48 -11.29
CA SER A 83 -5.95 -4.33 -10.41
C SER A 83 -5.42 -3.03 -11.02
N VAL A 84 -4.16 -3.02 -11.44
CA VAL A 84 -3.54 -1.84 -12.04
C VAL A 84 -4.20 -1.49 -13.38
N ALA A 85 -4.59 -2.51 -14.18
CA ALA A 85 -5.30 -2.30 -15.43
C ALA A 85 -6.68 -1.64 -15.22
N ALA A 86 -7.43 -2.04 -14.19
CA ALA A 86 -8.70 -1.42 -13.85
C ALA A 86 -8.53 0.06 -13.46
N LEU A 87 -7.50 0.36 -12.66
CA LEU A 87 -7.17 1.73 -12.30
C LEU A 87 -6.81 2.57 -13.54
N ALA A 88 -5.97 2.03 -14.44
CA ALA A 88 -5.56 2.70 -15.68
C ALA A 88 -6.75 3.02 -16.61
N LYS A 89 -7.78 2.18 -16.60
CA LYS A 89 -9.02 2.38 -17.37
C LYS A 89 -10.02 3.33 -16.69
N GLY A 90 -9.72 3.86 -15.48
CA GLY A 90 -10.65 4.68 -14.72
C GLY A 90 -11.82 3.91 -14.13
N GLU A 91 -11.74 2.58 -14.02
CA GLU A 91 -12.75 1.76 -13.32
C GLU A 91 -12.65 1.96 -11.80
N ALA A 92 -11.49 2.39 -11.29
CA ALA A 92 -11.25 2.78 -9.92
C ALA A 92 -10.49 4.12 -9.87
N ASP A 93 -10.51 4.77 -8.72
CA ASP A 93 -9.96 6.13 -8.54
C ASP A 93 -8.57 6.10 -7.88
N ILE A 94 -8.43 5.33 -6.81
CA ILE A 94 -7.20 5.13 -6.05
C ILE A 94 -7.15 3.69 -5.53
N SER A 95 -5.97 3.10 -5.44
CA SER A 95 -5.82 1.76 -4.85
C SER A 95 -4.37 1.48 -4.47
N MET A 96 -4.19 0.53 -3.54
CA MET A 96 -2.88 -0.09 -3.33
C MET A 96 -2.56 -1.02 -4.48
N ASN A 97 -1.35 -0.91 -5.05
CA ASN A 97 -0.91 -1.75 -6.17
C ASN A 97 0.55 -2.16 -5.99
N TYR A 98 0.92 -3.32 -6.51
CA TYR A 98 2.31 -3.79 -6.51
C TYR A 98 3.18 -2.92 -7.42
N SER A 99 4.40 -2.62 -6.96
CA SER A 99 5.32 -1.69 -7.63
C SER A 99 5.66 -2.10 -9.06
N GLY A 100 5.93 -3.38 -9.30
CA GLY A 100 6.32 -3.88 -10.63
C GLY A 100 5.26 -3.63 -11.71
N PRO A 101 4.02 -4.11 -11.58
CA PRO A 101 2.95 -3.83 -12.54
C PRO A 101 2.66 -2.34 -12.73
N VAL A 102 2.77 -1.53 -11.68
CA VAL A 102 2.62 -0.06 -11.79
C VAL A 102 3.66 0.51 -12.73
N ILE A 103 4.93 0.13 -12.57
CA ILE A 103 6.03 0.59 -13.42
C ILE A 103 5.83 0.18 -14.88
N VAL A 104 5.41 -1.06 -15.13
CA VAL A 104 5.12 -1.55 -16.49
C VAL A 104 4.01 -0.74 -17.16
N ARG A 105 2.96 -0.38 -16.41
CA ARG A 105 1.84 0.42 -16.93
C ARG A 105 2.22 1.89 -17.13
N LEU A 106 3.08 2.44 -16.28
CA LEU A 106 3.65 3.78 -16.49
C LEU A 106 4.53 3.83 -17.75
N ASP A 107 5.33 2.78 -18.01
CA ASP A 107 6.11 2.66 -19.24
C ASP A 107 5.23 2.61 -20.50
N ALA A 108 4.07 1.97 -20.39
CA ALA A 108 3.07 1.92 -21.47
C ALA A 108 2.34 3.25 -21.70
N GLY A 109 2.55 4.26 -20.85
CA GLY A 109 1.93 5.58 -20.95
C GLY A 109 0.54 5.67 -20.33
N ASP A 110 0.15 4.71 -19.51
CA ASP A 110 -1.15 4.72 -18.83
C ASP A 110 -1.30 5.92 -17.89
N PRO A 111 -2.53 6.45 -17.73
CA PRO A 111 -2.79 7.64 -16.92
C PRO A 111 -2.79 7.37 -15.42
N LEU A 112 -1.68 6.82 -14.92
CA LEU A 112 -1.48 6.51 -13.51
C LEU A 112 -0.57 7.53 -12.83
N VAL A 113 -0.74 7.67 -11.50
CA VAL A 113 0.11 8.49 -10.64
C VAL A 113 0.38 7.72 -9.34
N VAL A 114 1.65 7.58 -8.99
CA VAL A 114 2.08 7.06 -7.68
C VAL A 114 2.09 8.20 -6.68
N LEU A 115 1.42 8.01 -5.55
CA LEU A 115 1.22 9.02 -4.51
C LEU A 115 2.07 8.76 -3.26
N ALA A 116 2.27 7.50 -2.89
CA ALA A 116 3.04 7.11 -1.71
C ALA A 116 3.48 5.65 -1.78
N GLY A 117 4.46 5.27 -0.95
CA GLY A 117 4.71 3.90 -0.56
C GLY A 117 3.84 3.51 0.64
N ILE A 118 3.36 2.28 0.69
CA ILE A 118 2.51 1.80 1.77
C ILE A 118 3.26 0.85 2.70
N HIS A 119 3.84 -0.23 2.17
CA HIS A 119 4.66 -1.15 2.95
C HIS A 119 5.76 -1.78 2.09
N VAL A 120 6.87 -2.12 2.72
CA VAL A 120 7.96 -2.89 2.12
C VAL A 120 7.66 -4.38 2.26
N GLY A 121 8.25 -5.19 1.38
CA GLY A 121 8.12 -6.65 1.41
C GLY A 121 6.69 -7.14 1.21
N CYS A 122 6.51 -8.40 1.09
CA CYS A 122 5.35 -9.27 1.17
C CYS A 122 5.47 -10.49 0.25
N PHE A 123 6.30 -10.42 -0.78
CA PHE A 123 6.56 -11.59 -1.62
C PHE A 123 7.55 -12.53 -0.96
N GLU A 124 7.33 -13.83 -1.12
CA GLU A 124 8.23 -14.87 -0.67
C GLU A 124 8.39 -15.93 -1.77
N LEU A 125 9.63 -16.21 -2.14
CA LEU A 125 9.97 -17.25 -3.10
C LEU A 125 10.22 -18.55 -2.36
N PHE A 126 9.43 -19.57 -2.66
CA PHE A 126 9.63 -20.92 -2.17
C PHE A 126 10.28 -21.78 -3.25
N GLY A 127 11.24 -22.59 -2.83
CA GLY A 127 11.96 -23.51 -3.68
C GLY A 127 11.92 -24.95 -3.18
N THR A 128 12.10 -25.90 -4.09
CA THR A 128 12.49 -27.28 -3.76
C THR A 128 13.98 -27.29 -3.39
N ASP A 129 14.52 -28.43 -2.97
CA ASP A 129 15.96 -28.58 -2.67
C ASP A 129 16.89 -28.21 -3.83
N ARG A 130 16.37 -28.12 -5.06
CA ARG A 130 17.10 -27.72 -6.26
C ARG A 130 17.30 -26.20 -6.39
N VAL A 131 16.60 -25.38 -5.57
CA VAL A 131 16.65 -23.91 -5.63
C VAL A 131 16.91 -23.37 -4.25
N ARG A 132 18.12 -22.91 -3.98
CA ARG A 132 18.56 -22.33 -2.69
C ARG A 132 18.88 -20.86 -2.78
N SER A 133 18.95 -20.30 -3.99
CA SER A 133 19.16 -18.88 -4.27
C SER A 133 18.44 -18.48 -5.54
N ILE A 134 18.31 -17.16 -5.80
CA ILE A 134 17.72 -16.66 -7.04
C ILE A 134 18.52 -17.13 -8.27
N ARG A 135 19.84 -17.29 -8.15
CA ARG A 135 20.68 -17.76 -9.27
C ARG A 135 20.40 -19.19 -9.69
N ASP A 136 19.91 -20.01 -8.75
CA ASP A 136 19.55 -21.41 -9.02
C ASP A 136 18.26 -21.53 -9.85
N LEU A 137 17.54 -20.42 -10.11
CA LEU A 137 16.40 -20.39 -11.02
C LEU A 137 16.78 -20.60 -12.47
N LYS A 138 18.08 -20.53 -12.81
CA LYS A 138 18.55 -20.81 -14.18
C LYS A 138 18.17 -22.25 -14.58
N ASP A 139 17.52 -22.33 -15.76
CA ASP A 139 17.01 -23.58 -16.34
C ASP A 139 15.98 -24.32 -15.44
N LYS A 140 15.29 -23.58 -14.56
CA LYS A 140 14.26 -24.12 -13.68
C LYS A 140 12.86 -23.74 -14.12
N THR A 141 11.90 -24.58 -13.74
CA THR A 141 10.47 -24.32 -13.90
C THR A 141 9.93 -23.59 -12.69
N VAL A 142 9.47 -22.35 -12.89
CA VAL A 142 8.96 -21.47 -11.85
C VAL A 142 7.50 -21.15 -12.09
N ALA A 143 6.64 -21.48 -11.13
CA ALA A 143 5.23 -21.15 -11.22
C ALA A 143 4.97 -19.69 -10.83
N VAL A 144 4.02 -19.11 -11.52
CA VAL A 144 3.38 -17.81 -11.22
C VAL A 144 1.88 -17.98 -11.40
N VAL A 145 1.09 -17.13 -10.75
CA VAL A 145 -0.37 -17.18 -10.89
C VAL A 145 -0.81 -16.69 -12.28
N GLU A 146 -0.11 -15.67 -12.80
CA GLU A 146 -0.42 -15.04 -14.08
C GLU A 146 0.87 -14.55 -14.75
N LEU A 147 1.05 -14.88 -16.03
CA LEU A 147 2.13 -14.30 -16.82
C LEU A 147 1.89 -12.79 -17.00
N ASN A 148 2.93 -12.00 -16.81
CA ASN A 148 2.90 -10.53 -16.75
C ASN A 148 2.10 -9.98 -15.54
N GLY A 149 1.68 -10.83 -14.63
CA GLY A 149 1.13 -10.46 -13.32
C GLY A 149 2.21 -10.00 -12.34
N SER A 150 1.79 -9.72 -11.10
CA SER A 150 2.66 -9.14 -10.07
C SER A 150 3.86 -10.00 -9.73
N GLU A 151 3.65 -11.31 -9.58
CA GLU A 151 4.67 -12.29 -9.23
C GLU A 151 5.69 -12.44 -10.35
N HIS A 152 5.20 -12.55 -11.59
CA HIS A 152 6.06 -12.69 -12.76
C HIS A 152 6.95 -11.44 -12.95
N VAL A 153 6.38 -10.25 -12.85
CA VAL A 153 7.13 -8.99 -12.98
C VAL A 153 8.16 -8.85 -11.84
N PHE A 154 7.80 -9.26 -10.62
CA PHE A 154 8.74 -9.21 -9.50
C PHE A 154 9.89 -10.22 -9.67
N LEU A 155 9.61 -11.45 -10.10
CA LEU A 155 10.63 -12.46 -10.43
C LEU A 155 11.57 -11.99 -11.55
N ASN A 156 11.05 -11.31 -12.57
CA ASN A 156 11.87 -10.71 -13.61
C ASN A 156 12.88 -9.69 -13.03
N SER A 157 12.43 -8.87 -12.07
CA SER A 157 13.32 -7.94 -11.36
C SER A 157 14.38 -8.66 -10.52
N MET A 158 14.00 -9.76 -9.85
CA MET A 158 14.93 -10.58 -9.07
C MET A 158 15.97 -11.26 -9.95
N ALA A 159 15.55 -11.85 -11.07
CA ALA A 159 16.44 -12.50 -12.02
C ALA A 159 17.44 -11.51 -12.62
N ALA A 160 16.98 -10.34 -13.07
CA ALA A 160 17.84 -9.29 -13.59
C ALA A 160 18.86 -8.81 -12.55
N TYR A 161 18.44 -8.68 -11.27
CA TYR A 161 19.35 -8.25 -10.18
C TYR A 161 20.55 -9.19 -10.00
N VAL A 162 20.37 -10.50 -10.21
CA VAL A 162 21.46 -11.48 -10.09
C VAL A 162 22.15 -11.79 -11.41
N GLY A 163 21.79 -11.09 -12.49
CA GLY A 163 22.41 -11.22 -13.81
C GLY A 163 21.82 -12.33 -14.69
N LEU A 164 20.65 -12.87 -14.33
CA LEU A 164 19.90 -13.80 -15.18
C LEU A 164 19.05 -13.03 -16.20
N ASN A 165 18.89 -13.60 -17.38
CA ASN A 165 17.90 -13.13 -18.35
C ASN A 165 16.59 -13.88 -18.11
N PRO A 166 15.54 -13.26 -17.53
CA PRO A 166 14.33 -14.00 -17.14
C PRO A 166 13.59 -14.62 -18.34
N ARG A 167 13.76 -14.06 -19.54
CA ARG A 167 13.10 -14.58 -20.76
C ARG A 167 13.80 -15.80 -21.36
N LYS A 168 15.05 -16.04 -21.00
CA LYS A 168 15.87 -17.12 -21.58
C LYS A 168 16.26 -18.16 -20.53
N ASP A 169 16.50 -17.71 -19.31
CA ASP A 169 17.12 -18.53 -18.26
C ASP A 169 16.08 -19.16 -17.32
N ILE A 170 14.80 -18.79 -17.39
CA ILE A 170 13.76 -19.29 -16.49
C ILE A 170 12.54 -19.77 -17.30
N HIS A 171 12.05 -20.98 -16.99
CA HIS A 171 10.82 -21.52 -17.56
C HIS A 171 9.62 -21.15 -16.70
N PHE A 172 8.95 -20.04 -17.04
CA PHE A 172 7.74 -19.65 -16.32
C PHE A 172 6.52 -20.43 -16.79
N VAL A 173 5.77 -20.95 -15.80
CA VAL A 173 4.48 -21.61 -16.04
C VAL A 173 3.39 -20.89 -15.22
N ALA A 174 2.20 -20.78 -15.79
CA ALA A 174 1.06 -20.15 -15.11
C ALA A 174 0.09 -21.23 -14.65
N HIS A 175 -0.15 -21.28 -13.33
CA HIS A 175 -1.10 -22.18 -12.71
C HIS A 175 -1.90 -21.47 -11.62
N PRO A 176 -3.15 -21.88 -11.34
CA PRO A 176 -3.88 -21.44 -10.15
C PRO A 176 -3.08 -21.71 -8.87
N VAL A 177 -3.30 -20.90 -7.84
CA VAL A 177 -2.55 -21.00 -6.57
C VAL A 177 -2.56 -22.41 -5.98
N ALA A 178 -3.74 -23.04 -5.89
CA ALA A 178 -3.86 -24.39 -5.32
C ALA A 178 -3.05 -25.42 -6.10
N GLU A 179 -3.08 -25.36 -7.44
CA GLU A 179 -2.31 -26.23 -8.30
C GLU A 179 -0.81 -26.00 -8.16
N SER A 180 -0.37 -24.73 -8.13
CA SER A 180 1.05 -24.37 -7.93
C SER A 180 1.60 -24.93 -6.60
N ILE A 181 0.81 -24.89 -5.53
CA ILE A 181 1.17 -25.47 -4.23
C ILE A 181 1.37 -26.99 -4.33
N GLU A 182 0.44 -27.70 -4.97
CA GLU A 182 0.54 -29.16 -5.14
C GLU A 182 1.68 -29.55 -6.08
N LEU A 183 1.92 -28.79 -7.16
CA LEU A 183 3.05 -29.02 -8.07
C LEU A 183 4.40 -28.82 -7.37
N LEU A 184 4.51 -27.79 -6.51
CA LEU A 184 5.70 -27.56 -5.70
C LEU A 184 5.91 -28.69 -4.69
N ALA A 185 4.86 -29.12 -3.99
CA ALA A 185 4.91 -30.22 -3.04
C ALA A 185 5.34 -31.55 -3.71
N ALA A 186 4.90 -31.77 -4.94
CA ALA A 186 5.25 -32.95 -5.72
C ALA A 186 6.62 -32.84 -6.44
N GLY A 187 7.32 -31.70 -6.31
CA GLY A 187 8.60 -31.44 -7.00
C GLY A 187 8.49 -31.36 -8.52
N LYS A 188 7.28 -31.13 -9.06
CA LYS A 188 7.00 -30.99 -10.50
C LYS A 188 7.33 -29.60 -11.03
N ILE A 189 7.40 -28.61 -10.15
CA ILE A 189 8.00 -27.29 -10.38
C ILE A 189 9.14 -27.10 -9.39
N ASP A 190 10.08 -26.22 -9.71
CA ASP A 190 11.27 -25.98 -8.88
C ASP A 190 11.07 -24.87 -7.86
N ALA A 191 10.25 -23.89 -8.20
CA ALA A 191 9.96 -22.77 -7.32
C ALA A 191 8.58 -22.16 -7.59
N PHE A 192 8.05 -21.44 -6.58
CA PHE A 192 6.81 -20.69 -6.64
C PHE A 192 6.92 -19.40 -5.83
N LEU A 193 6.63 -18.27 -6.44
CA LEU A 193 6.58 -16.96 -5.77
C LEU A 193 5.14 -16.65 -5.39
N GLY A 194 4.92 -16.38 -4.11
CA GLY A 194 3.61 -16.00 -3.59
C GLY A 194 3.64 -14.71 -2.78
N PHE A 195 2.46 -14.16 -2.56
CA PHE A 195 2.18 -13.09 -1.60
C PHE A 195 1.07 -13.57 -0.63
N PRO A 196 0.91 -12.93 0.54
CA PRO A 196 -0.08 -13.39 1.53
C PRO A 196 -1.50 -13.56 0.98
N PRO A 197 -2.12 -14.72 1.26
CA PRO A 197 -1.80 -15.71 2.30
C PRO A 197 -0.92 -16.90 1.85
N ILE A 198 -0.44 -16.94 0.61
CA ILE A 198 0.28 -18.11 0.05
C ILE A 198 1.52 -18.48 0.87
N PRO A 199 2.44 -17.56 1.24
CA PRO A 199 3.60 -17.89 2.06
C PRO A 199 3.23 -18.52 3.40
N GLN A 200 2.16 -18.02 4.05
CA GLN A 200 1.69 -18.55 5.33
C GLN A 200 1.19 -19.98 5.19
N GLU A 201 0.50 -20.29 4.09
CA GLU A 201 0.05 -21.66 3.81
C GLU A 201 1.23 -22.60 3.53
N LEU A 202 2.18 -22.21 2.68
CA LEU A 202 3.36 -23.02 2.36
C LEU A 202 4.18 -23.34 3.61
N ARG A 203 4.41 -22.34 4.47
CA ARG A 203 5.10 -22.55 5.76
C ARG A 203 4.32 -23.48 6.69
N ALA A 204 3.01 -23.28 6.83
CA ALA A 204 2.15 -24.13 7.69
C ALA A 204 2.11 -25.59 7.22
N ARG A 205 2.11 -25.80 5.91
CA ARG A 205 2.11 -27.15 5.30
C ARG A 205 3.51 -27.73 5.12
N ARG A 206 4.58 -26.96 5.42
CA ARG A 206 5.99 -27.36 5.22
C ARG A 206 6.29 -27.77 3.78
N ILE A 207 5.77 -27.01 2.81
CA ILE A 207 5.97 -27.25 1.38
C ILE A 207 7.10 -26.34 0.89
N GLY A 208 8.17 -26.96 0.36
CA GLY A 208 9.38 -26.24 -0.03
C GLY A 208 10.08 -25.54 1.14
N HIS A 209 10.99 -24.66 0.82
CA HIS A 209 11.63 -23.75 1.79
C HIS A 209 11.69 -22.34 1.25
N SER A 210 11.77 -21.35 2.13
CA SER A 210 11.92 -19.94 1.76
C SER A 210 13.31 -19.71 1.17
N VAL A 211 13.36 -19.33 -0.08
CA VAL A 211 14.59 -18.96 -0.81
C VAL A 211 14.87 -17.46 -0.68
N VAL A 212 13.80 -16.65 -0.77
CA VAL A 212 13.84 -15.20 -0.55
C VAL A 212 12.54 -14.78 0.12
N ASN A 213 12.68 -14.04 1.21
CA ASN A 213 11.60 -13.33 1.86
C ASN A 213 11.83 -11.82 1.67
N SER A 214 11.03 -11.19 0.79
CA SER A 214 11.23 -9.78 0.46
C SER A 214 10.96 -8.81 1.63
N THR A 215 10.39 -9.29 2.73
CA THR A 215 10.22 -8.51 3.96
C THR A 215 11.52 -8.44 4.78
N LEU A 216 12.35 -9.48 4.70
CA LEU A 216 13.55 -9.65 5.51
C LEU A 216 14.84 -9.46 4.72
N ASP A 217 14.87 -9.97 3.48
CA ASP A 217 16.10 -10.11 2.71
C ASP A 217 16.41 -8.84 1.91
N ARG A 218 17.64 -8.37 2.03
CA ARG A 218 18.16 -7.28 1.19
C ARG A 218 18.46 -7.79 -0.23
N PRO A 219 18.27 -6.91 -1.25
CA PRO A 219 17.86 -5.52 -1.14
C PRO A 219 16.34 -5.32 -1.01
N TRP A 220 15.52 -6.36 -1.19
CA TRP A 220 14.07 -6.33 -1.36
C TRP A 220 13.34 -5.68 -0.19
N SER A 221 13.82 -5.92 1.05
CA SER A 221 13.26 -5.36 2.28
C SER A 221 13.46 -3.85 2.44
N GLN A 222 14.16 -3.20 1.49
CA GLN A 222 14.40 -1.75 1.49
C GLN A 222 13.47 -0.99 0.53
N TYR A 223 12.64 -1.71 -0.24
CA TYR A 223 11.78 -1.13 -1.26
C TYR A 223 10.32 -1.48 -1.03
N PHE A 224 9.45 -0.52 -1.34
CA PHE A 224 8.01 -0.75 -1.22
C PHE A 224 7.54 -1.86 -2.17
N CYS A 225 6.86 -2.84 -1.60
CA CYS A 225 6.09 -3.81 -2.37
C CYS A 225 4.83 -3.15 -2.92
N CYS A 226 4.08 -2.46 -2.06
CA CYS A 226 2.83 -1.82 -2.42
C CYS A 226 2.93 -0.29 -2.37
N LEU A 227 2.38 0.33 -3.40
CA LEU A 227 2.27 1.78 -3.60
C LEU A 227 0.80 2.19 -3.59
N ALA A 228 0.49 3.35 -3.01
CA ALA A 228 -0.77 4.03 -3.28
C ALA A 228 -0.68 4.66 -4.67
N THR A 229 -1.57 4.23 -5.55
CA THR A 229 -1.60 4.64 -6.95
C THR A 229 -3.00 5.12 -7.31
N ALA A 230 -3.11 6.21 -8.07
CA ALA A 230 -4.38 6.78 -8.48
C ALA A 230 -4.46 6.97 -10.00
N HIS A 231 -5.68 7.07 -10.52
CA HIS A 231 -5.91 7.53 -11.88
C HIS A 231 -5.61 9.03 -11.97
N ARG A 232 -4.83 9.45 -12.96
CA ARG A 232 -4.36 10.83 -13.10
C ARG A 232 -5.48 11.86 -13.14
N ASP A 233 -6.59 11.56 -13.81
CA ASP A 233 -7.72 12.47 -13.90
C ASP A 233 -8.46 12.63 -12.55
N PHE A 234 -8.48 11.59 -11.72
CA PHE A 234 -9.01 11.71 -10.37
C PHE A 234 -8.17 12.68 -9.53
N VAL A 235 -6.86 12.50 -9.54
CA VAL A 235 -5.91 13.40 -8.81
C VAL A 235 -6.06 14.84 -9.28
N ARG A 236 -6.18 15.07 -10.59
CA ARG A 236 -6.30 16.40 -11.16
C ARG A 236 -7.62 17.08 -10.79
N ARG A 237 -8.74 16.35 -10.84
CA ARG A 237 -10.08 16.89 -10.60
C ARG A 237 -10.44 16.96 -9.12
N HIS A 238 -9.84 16.11 -8.30
CA HIS A 238 -10.20 15.92 -6.90
C HIS A 238 -8.94 15.89 -5.98
N PRO A 239 -8.14 16.97 -5.94
CA PRO A 239 -6.90 16.98 -5.16
C PRO A 239 -7.15 16.88 -3.65
N VAL A 240 -8.19 17.50 -3.10
CA VAL A 240 -8.52 17.36 -1.66
C VAL A 240 -8.98 15.95 -1.34
N ALA A 241 -9.87 15.37 -2.15
CA ALA A 241 -10.30 13.99 -1.99
C ALA A 241 -9.11 13.00 -2.12
N THR A 242 -8.17 13.25 -3.04
CA THR A 242 -6.94 12.44 -3.19
C THR A 242 -6.10 12.47 -1.91
N LYS A 243 -5.82 13.66 -1.36
CA LYS A 243 -5.06 13.82 -0.11
C LYS A 243 -5.75 13.12 1.06
N ARG A 244 -7.06 13.31 1.21
CA ARG A 244 -7.86 12.70 2.27
C ARG A 244 -7.90 11.17 2.18
N ALA A 245 -8.06 10.61 0.97
CA ALA A 245 -8.01 9.17 0.76
C ALA A 245 -6.62 8.60 1.08
N LEU A 246 -5.55 9.27 0.66
CA LEU A 246 -4.19 8.87 0.99
C LEU A 246 -3.92 8.95 2.49
N ARG A 247 -4.41 9.99 3.18
CA ARG A 247 -4.33 10.13 4.65
C ARG A 247 -4.96 8.92 5.33
N ALA A 248 -6.19 8.54 4.92
CA ALA A 248 -6.87 7.37 5.48
C ALA A 248 -6.07 6.08 5.32
N MET A 249 -5.49 5.84 4.13
CA MET A 249 -4.65 4.66 3.89
C MET A 249 -3.37 4.65 4.72
N LEU A 250 -2.71 5.81 4.88
CA LEU A 250 -1.48 5.92 5.68
C LEU A 250 -1.75 5.78 7.19
N MET A 251 -2.88 6.30 7.67
CA MET A 251 -3.32 6.07 9.06
C MET A 251 -3.67 4.59 9.30
N ALA A 252 -4.29 3.93 8.32
CA ALA A 252 -4.60 2.51 8.40
C ALA A 252 -3.35 1.61 8.51
N ASN A 253 -2.19 2.05 7.97
CA ASN A 253 -0.92 1.36 8.20
C ASN A 253 -0.58 1.28 9.70
N SER A 254 -0.77 2.36 10.45
CA SER A 254 -0.53 2.37 11.90
C SER A 254 -1.49 1.42 12.62
N ILE A 255 -2.77 1.38 12.22
CA ILE A 255 -3.76 0.45 12.77
C ILE A 255 -3.34 -1.01 12.50
N CYS A 256 -2.90 -1.33 11.28
CA CYS A 256 -2.42 -2.67 10.93
C CYS A 256 -1.20 -3.09 11.78
N ALA A 257 -0.31 -2.15 12.09
CA ALA A 257 0.89 -2.41 12.89
C ALA A 257 0.58 -2.56 14.39
N LEU A 258 -0.31 -1.72 14.93
CA LEU A 258 -0.56 -1.62 16.36
C LEU A 258 -1.64 -2.60 16.85
N GLU A 259 -2.59 -2.96 15.99
CA GLU A 259 -3.76 -3.76 16.34
C GLU A 259 -3.96 -4.98 15.43
N PRO A 260 -2.90 -5.81 15.20
CA PRO A 260 -2.95 -6.89 14.21
C PRO A 260 -4.07 -7.91 14.47
N ASP A 261 -4.37 -8.22 15.73
CA ASP A 261 -5.45 -9.15 16.10
C ASP A 261 -6.84 -8.62 15.71
N ARG A 262 -7.11 -7.33 15.97
CA ARG A 262 -8.37 -6.67 15.60
C ARG A 262 -8.51 -6.61 14.08
N VAL A 263 -7.44 -6.21 13.41
CA VAL A 263 -7.41 -6.13 11.93
C VAL A 263 -7.61 -7.50 11.30
N ALA A 264 -6.96 -8.56 11.81
CA ALA A 264 -7.13 -9.92 11.30
C ALA A 264 -8.59 -10.40 11.39
N ARG A 265 -9.29 -10.12 12.51
CA ARG A 265 -10.72 -10.42 12.66
C ARG A 265 -11.55 -9.62 11.65
N HIS A 266 -11.32 -8.31 11.56
CA HIS A 266 -12.01 -7.45 10.59
C HIS A 266 -11.87 -7.97 9.15
N LEU A 267 -10.67 -8.41 8.75
CA LEU A 267 -10.43 -8.95 7.41
C LEU A 267 -11.22 -10.24 7.15
N VAL A 268 -11.35 -11.10 8.15
CA VAL A 268 -12.13 -12.36 8.03
C VAL A 268 -13.62 -12.06 8.02
N ASP A 269 -14.11 -11.26 8.95
CA ASP A 269 -15.54 -10.95 9.11
C ASP A 269 -16.12 -10.25 7.86
N ASN A 270 -15.30 -9.46 7.16
CA ASN A 270 -15.67 -8.77 5.92
C ASN A 270 -15.27 -9.52 4.64
N GLY A 271 -14.80 -10.77 4.77
CA GLY A 271 -14.46 -11.63 3.66
C GLY A 271 -13.26 -11.15 2.83
N PHE A 272 -12.35 -10.35 3.40
CA PHE A 272 -11.08 -9.97 2.79
C PHE A 272 -10.01 -11.05 2.99
N ALA A 273 -10.14 -11.87 4.01
CA ALA A 273 -9.34 -13.06 4.27
C ALA A 273 -10.25 -14.24 4.60
N THR A 274 -9.77 -15.47 4.34
CA THR A 274 -10.52 -16.70 4.63
C THR A 274 -10.10 -17.35 5.94
N ARG A 275 -8.86 -17.09 6.42
CA ARG A 275 -8.30 -17.70 7.61
C ARG A 275 -7.65 -16.65 8.51
N TYR A 276 -8.12 -16.63 9.75
CA TYR A 276 -7.65 -15.69 10.77
C TYR A 276 -6.13 -15.83 11.02
N GLU A 277 -5.64 -17.06 11.16
CA GLU A 277 -4.23 -17.33 11.47
C GLU A 277 -3.30 -16.78 10.39
N TYR A 278 -3.68 -16.92 9.11
CA TYR A 278 -2.89 -16.38 7.99
C TYR A 278 -2.97 -14.86 7.91
N ALA A 279 -4.15 -14.29 8.22
CA ALA A 279 -4.30 -12.85 8.29
C ALA A 279 -3.44 -12.25 9.42
N LEU A 280 -3.52 -12.82 10.61
CA LEU A 280 -2.74 -12.39 11.76
C LEU A 280 -1.23 -12.52 11.51
N GLN A 281 -0.79 -13.64 10.97
CA GLN A 281 0.63 -13.85 10.66
C GLN A 281 1.11 -12.83 9.61
N THR A 282 0.31 -12.58 8.56
CA THR A 282 0.63 -11.55 7.55
C THR A 282 0.82 -10.17 8.17
N LEU A 283 -0.09 -9.78 9.09
CA LEU A 283 -0.04 -8.48 9.75
C LEU A 283 1.18 -8.34 10.67
N LYS A 284 1.66 -9.44 11.24
CA LYS A 284 2.89 -9.47 12.06
C LYS A 284 4.16 -9.53 11.20
N ASP A 285 4.12 -10.19 10.04
CA ASP A 285 5.27 -10.34 9.14
C ASP A 285 5.59 -9.01 8.41
N ILE A 286 4.57 -8.23 8.01
CA ILE A 286 4.75 -7.02 7.21
C ILE A 286 4.90 -5.79 8.11
N PRO A 287 6.00 -5.00 7.96
CA PRO A 287 6.26 -3.85 8.81
C PRO A 287 5.47 -2.60 8.36
N TYR A 288 4.14 -2.62 8.49
CA TYR A 288 3.26 -1.54 8.07
C TYR A 288 3.58 -0.18 8.73
N GLY A 289 4.04 -0.17 9.99
CA GLY A 289 4.38 1.05 10.71
C GLY A 289 5.59 1.80 10.14
N ARG A 290 6.40 1.17 9.28
CA ARG A 290 7.69 1.70 8.83
C ARG A 290 7.65 2.46 7.51
N TRP A 291 6.47 2.80 7.00
CA TRP A 291 6.33 3.46 5.70
C TRP A 291 7.04 4.83 5.60
N ARG A 292 7.28 5.51 6.74
CA ARG A 292 7.99 6.80 6.77
C ARG A 292 9.51 6.67 6.59
N GLU A 293 10.07 5.50 6.86
CA GLU A 293 11.51 5.26 6.84
C GLU A 293 12.09 5.13 5.43
N TYR A 294 11.23 4.88 4.45
CA TYR A 294 11.61 4.61 3.06
C TYR A 294 11.13 5.72 2.13
N GLN A 295 11.87 5.89 1.02
CA GLN A 295 11.47 6.81 -0.04
C GLN A 295 10.84 6.03 -1.20
N PRO A 296 9.59 6.35 -1.61
CA PRO A 296 8.94 5.63 -2.71
C PRO A 296 9.62 5.88 -4.07
N GLU A 297 10.33 6.98 -4.23
CA GLU A 297 11.13 7.24 -5.41
C GLU A 297 12.25 6.24 -5.59
N ASP A 298 12.94 5.85 -4.50
CA ASP A 298 14.01 4.84 -4.55
C ASP A 298 13.46 3.47 -4.99
N THR A 299 12.24 3.14 -4.58
CA THR A 299 11.52 1.96 -5.03
C THR A 299 11.31 1.95 -6.55
N LEU A 300 10.77 3.06 -7.08
CA LEU A 300 10.55 3.20 -8.52
C LEU A 300 11.85 3.16 -9.28
N ARG A 301 12.89 3.83 -8.79
CA ARG A 301 14.22 3.83 -9.39
C ARG A 301 14.82 2.43 -9.43
N PHE A 302 14.78 1.71 -8.32
CA PHE A 302 15.34 0.36 -8.22
C PHE A 302 14.64 -0.63 -9.17
N TYR A 303 13.32 -0.75 -9.07
CA TYR A 303 12.58 -1.72 -9.87
C TYR A 303 12.52 -1.33 -11.36
N ALA A 304 12.39 -0.04 -11.70
CA ALA A 304 12.44 0.39 -13.10
C ALA A 304 13.80 0.08 -13.73
N LEU A 305 14.90 0.25 -12.99
CA LEU A 305 16.23 -0.13 -13.51
C LEU A 305 16.31 -1.63 -13.80
N ARG A 306 15.86 -2.48 -12.86
CA ARG A 306 15.87 -3.95 -13.05
C ARG A 306 14.97 -4.39 -14.19
N LEU A 307 13.77 -3.80 -14.31
CA LEU A 307 12.85 -4.12 -15.41
C LEU A 307 13.36 -3.62 -16.75
N HIS A 308 14.07 -2.50 -16.79
CA HIS A 308 14.72 -1.99 -18.00
C HIS A 308 15.87 -2.92 -18.45
N GLU A 309 16.73 -3.34 -17.52
CA GLU A 309 17.81 -4.31 -17.78
C GLU A 309 17.26 -5.67 -18.26
N ALA A 310 16.12 -6.11 -17.72
CA ALA A 310 15.42 -7.30 -18.17
C ALA A 310 14.73 -7.13 -19.54
N GLY A 311 14.72 -5.92 -20.11
CA GLY A 311 14.02 -5.60 -21.36
C GLY A 311 12.49 -5.68 -21.23
N ILE A 312 11.95 -5.59 -20.01
CA ILE A 312 10.50 -5.61 -19.73
C ILE A 312 9.89 -4.23 -20.01
N ILE A 313 10.59 -3.16 -19.67
CA ILE A 313 10.23 -1.78 -19.97
C ILE A 313 11.27 -1.12 -20.86
N LYS A 314 10.86 -0.02 -21.53
CA LYS A 314 11.71 0.76 -22.45
C LYS A 314 12.17 2.08 -21.84
N ALA A 315 11.32 2.71 -21.02
CA ALA A 315 11.63 3.99 -20.41
C ALA A 315 12.72 3.88 -19.34
N SER A 316 13.53 4.92 -19.21
CA SER A 316 14.49 5.03 -18.13
C SER A 316 13.80 5.23 -16.78
N PRO A 317 14.43 4.86 -15.65
CA PRO A 317 13.90 5.12 -14.31
C PRO A 317 13.52 6.60 -14.10
N THR A 318 14.35 7.53 -14.58
CA THR A 318 14.10 8.98 -14.48
C THR A 318 12.79 9.37 -15.18
N ARG A 319 12.51 8.81 -16.36
CA ARG A 319 11.27 9.09 -17.09
C ARG A 319 10.05 8.52 -16.34
N ILE A 320 10.13 7.31 -15.83
CA ILE A 320 9.06 6.70 -15.02
C ILE A 320 8.72 7.59 -13.80
N ILE A 321 9.74 8.04 -13.08
CA ILE A 321 9.57 8.88 -11.89
C ILE A 321 8.97 10.23 -12.27
N SER A 322 9.59 10.96 -13.22
CA SER A 322 9.16 12.32 -13.56
C SER A 322 7.75 12.41 -14.11
N GLN A 323 7.27 11.36 -14.81
CA GLN A 323 5.95 11.34 -15.43
C GLN A 323 4.90 10.60 -14.61
N GLY A 324 5.31 9.70 -13.70
CA GLY A 324 4.45 8.76 -13.01
C GLY A 324 4.23 9.06 -11.53
N THR A 325 4.71 10.19 -11.00
CA THR A 325 4.61 10.46 -9.54
C THR A 325 4.05 11.83 -9.22
N ASP A 326 3.44 11.93 -8.04
CA ASP A 326 3.04 13.20 -7.43
C ASP A 326 3.24 13.13 -5.90
N TRP A 327 4.37 13.63 -5.43
CA TRP A 327 4.75 13.55 -4.02
C TRP A 327 4.18 14.67 -3.15
N ARG A 328 3.41 15.64 -3.70
CA ARG A 328 2.85 16.78 -2.94
C ARG A 328 2.10 16.29 -1.71
N PHE A 329 1.14 15.40 -1.93
CA PHE A 329 0.27 14.89 -0.86
C PHE A 329 1.06 14.12 0.21
N LEU A 330 2.03 13.29 -0.20
CA LEU A 330 2.87 12.55 0.74
C LEU A 330 3.71 13.49 1.61
N ASN A 331 4.30 14.53 1.01
CA ASN A 331 5.14 15.48 1.73
C ASN A 331 4.34 16.26 2.78
N GLU A 332 3.14 16.72 2.43
CA GLU A 332 2.21 17.36 3.36
C GLU A 332 1.80 16.38 4.49
N LEU A 333 1.38 15.16 4.14
CA LEU A 333 0.94 14.16 5.11
C LEU A 333 2.07 13.66 6.02
N LYS A 334 3.31 13.61 5.53
CA LYS A 334 4.47 13.33 6.40
C LYS A 334 4.66 14.40 7.47
N ALA A 335 4.34 15.66 7.17
CA ALA A 335 4.40 16.75 8.14
C ALA A 335 3.21 16.71 9.11
N GLU A 336 1.98 16.49 8.60
CA GLU A 336 0.75 16.44 9.41
C GLU A 336 0.70 15.23 10.36
N LEU A 337 1.14 14.07 9.92
CA LEU A 337 1.08 12.81 10.68
C LEU A 337 2.33 12.58 11.57
N ARG A 338 3.13 13.61 11.83
CA ARG A 338 4.21 13.57 12.83
C ARG A 338 3.61 13.68 14.22
N GLY A 339 3.07 12.59 14.72
CA GLY A 339 2.54 12.49 16.07
C GLY A 339 3.05 11.21 16.73
#